data_acd8a49b6dd391f84c93905d59b12bcc
#
_entry.id   acd8a49b6dd391f84c93905d59b12bcc
#
_cell.length_a   1.000
_cell.length_b   1.000
_cell.length_c   1.000
_cell.angle_alpha   90.00
_cell.angle_beta   90.00
_cell.angle_gamma   90.00
#
_symmetry.space_group_name_H-M   'P 1'
#
loop_
_entity.id
_entity.type
_entity.pdbx_description
1 polymer ?
#
loop_
_entity_poly.entity_id
_entity_poly.type
_entity_poly.pdbx_seq_one_letter_code
_entity_poly.pdbx_strand_id
1 'polypeptide(L)'
;MIRDICRDESFLAQKAEPAAADDLGTAQDLLDTLSAHGDGCVGMAANMIGVNKRIIVFDNEGEYMVMLNPVIVKKSGAYETAEGCLSLAGTRKTMRFQTIKVQWQNERFQTRLKTFTGWTAEIIQHEIDHCDGILI
;
A
#
# COMPACT_ATOMS: atom_id res chain seq x y z
N MET A 1 12.79 3.53 11.41
CA MET A 1 12.19 3.47 12.76
C MET A 1 10.85 2.76 12.71
N ILE A 2 10.65 1.78 13.56
CA ILE A 2 9.36 1.10 13.69
C ILE A 2 8.35 2.08 14.29
N ARG A 3 7.16 2.20 13.66
CA ARG A 3 6.10 3.11 14.08
C ARG A 3 4.89 2.33 14.57
N ASP A 4 4.10 2.95 15.44
CA ASP A 4 2.83 2.37 15.90
C ASP A 4 1.81 2.34 14.77
N ILE A 5 0.98 1.30 14.76
CA ILE A 5 -0.08 1.17 13.75
C ILE A 5 -1.24 2.10 14.10
N CYS A 6 -1.60 2.97 13.15
CA CYS A 6 -2.76 3.83 13.25
C CYS A 6 -4.05 3.01 13.09
N ARG A 7 -5.00 3.21 14.00
CA ARG A 7 -6.32 2.55 13.97
C ARG A 7 -7.47 3.56 13.97
N ASP A 8 -7.17 4.84 13.78
CA ASP A 8 -8.18 5.90 13.69
C ASP A 8 -8.86 5.87 12.32
N GLU A 9 -10.09 5.37 12.27
CA GLU A 9 -10.84 5.25 11.02
C GLU A 9 -11.07 6.60 10.33
N SER A 10 -11.26 7.68 11.09
CA SER A 10 -11.39 9.03 10.51
C SER A 10 -10.14 9.47 9.78
N PHE A 11 -8.97 9.17 10.32
CA PHE A 11 -7.70 9.45 9.66
C PHE A 11 -7.51 8.56 8.43
N LEU A 12 -7.77 7.27 8.57
CA LEU A 12 -7.59 6.28 7.49
C LEU A 12 -8.56 6.51 6.33
N ALA A 13 -9.68 7.16 6.56
CA ALA A 13 -10.67 7.49 5.53
C ALA A 13 -10.31 8.74 4.71
N GLN A 14 -9.22 9.42 5.04
CA GLN A 14 -8.75 10.58 4.28
C GLN A 14 -7.96 10.13 3.06
N LYS A 15 -8.18 10.84 1.94
CA LYS A 15 -7.38 10.63 0.74
C LYS A 15 -5.97 11.19 0.98
N ALA A 16 -4.95 10.37 0.73
CA ALA A 16 -3.57 10.76 0.95
C ALA A 16 -3.07 11.77 -0.09
N GLU A 17 -2.19 12.66 0.36
CA GLU A 17 -1.55 13.65 -0.50
C GLU A 17 -0.33 13.05 -1.22
N PRO A 18 0.10 13.65 -2.35
CA PRO A 18 1.30 13.20 -3.04
C PRO A 18 2.54 13.24 -2.14
N ALA A 19 3.40 12.23 -2.28
CA ALA A 19 4.67 12.17 -1.59
C ALA A 19 5.72 13.02 -2.32
N ALA A 20 6.64 13.61 -1.55
CA ALA A 20 7.75 14.42 -2.06
C ALA A 20 9.07 13.93 -1.45
N ALA A 21 10.18 14.56 -1.84
CA ALA A 21 11.52 14.13 -1.42
C ALA A 21 11.72 14.09 0.10
N ASP A 22 11.08 14.99 0.84
CA ASP A 22 11.16 15.03 2.30
C ASP A 22 10.34 13.91 2.98
N ASP A 23 9.59 13.11 2.21
CA ASP A 23 8.84 11.96 2.71
C ASP A 23 9.62 10.63 2.64
N LEU A 24 10.86 10.65 2.17
CA LEU A 24 11.68 9.42 2.07
C LEU A 24 11.97 8.79 3.44
N GLY A 25 12.08 9.60 4.49
CA GLY A 25 12.21 9.08 5.85
C GLY A 25 10.98 8.28 6.29
N THR A 26 9.79 8.71 5.88
CA THR A 26 8.55 7.98 6.10
C THR A 26 8.55 6.63 5.37
N ALA A 27 9.04 6.61 4.13
CA ALA A 27 9.17 5.35 3.38
C ALA A 27 10.07 4.35 4.10
N GLN A 28 11.17 4.80 4.68
CA GLN A 28 12.06 3.94 5.46
C GLN A 28 11.38 3.45 6.75
N ASP A 29 10.67 4.32 7.46
CA ASP A 29 9.93 3.94 8.65
C ASP A 29 8.85 2.90 8.32
N LEU A 30 8.22 3.04 7.17
CA LEU A 30 7.20 2.11 6.70
C LEU A 30 7.81 0.72 6.41
N LEU A 31 8.99 0.68 5.78
CA LEU A 31 9.72 -0.57 5.56
C LEU A 31 10.10 -1.24 6.89
N ASP A 32 10.60 -0.46 7.84
CA ASP A 32 10.99 -0.98 9.15
C ASP A 32 9.77 -1.55 9.90
N THR A 33 8.64 -0.87 9.82
CA THR A 33 7.40 -1.29 10.46
C THR A 33 6.84 -2.56 9.81
N LEU A 34 6.86 -2.63 8.48
CA LEU A 34 6.42 -3.83 7.74
C LEU A 34 7.30 -5.02 8.11
N SER A 35 8.61 -4.84 8.15
CA SER A 35 9.55 -5.89 8.52
C SER A 35 9.29 -6.42 9.94
N ALA A 36 8.94 -5.54 10.87
CA ALA A 36 8.62 -5.92 12.24
C ALA A 36 7.33 -6.75 12.34
N HIS A 37 6.41 -6.61 11.39
CA HIS A 37 5.15 -7.36 11.31
C HIS A 37 5.15 -8.44 10.23
N GLY A 38 6.33 -8.83 9.71
CA GLY A 38 6.47 -9.69 8.54
C GLY A 38 5.79 -11.05 8.62
N ASP A 39 5.56 -11.59 9.82
CA ASP A 39 4.90 -12.89 10.00
C ASP A 39 3.37 -12.83 9.74
N GLY A 40 2.78 -11.64 9.74
CA GLY A 40 1.33 -11.48 9.60
C GLY A 40 0.92 -10.37 8.63
N CYS A 41 1.89 -9.71 7.99
CA CYS A 41 1.60 -8.56 7.12
C CYS A 41 2.50 -8.58 5.89
N VAL A 42 1.91 -8.36 4.73
CA VAL A 42 2.61 -8.41 3.44
C VAL A 42 2.68 -7.04 2.75
N GLY A 43 2.03 -6.03 3.31
CA GLY A 43 2.06 -4.67 2.77
C GLY A 43 1.53 -3.65 3.75
N MET A 44 1.90 -2.39 3.52
CA MET A 44 1.44 -1.24 4.31
C MET A 44 1.39 0.02 3.45
N ALA A 45 0.48 0.91 3.81
CA ALA A 45 0.45 2.28 3.28
C ALA A 45 0.83 3.27 4.40
N ALA A 46 1.32 4.44 4.04
CA ALA A 46 1.84 5.41 5.01
C ALA A 46 0.79 5.88 6.03
N ASN A 47 -0.50 5.92 5.65
CA ASN A 47 -1.54 6.29 6.62
C ASN A 47 -1.66 5.29 7.78
N MET A 48 -1.22 4.06 7.59
CA MET A 48 -1.21 3.04 8.65
C MET A 48 -0.19 3.34 9.75
N ILE A 49 0.75 4.22 9.50
CA ILE A 49 1.68 4.74 10.52
C ILE A 49 1.48 6.23 10.80
N GLY A 50 0.30 6.74 10.46
CA GLY A 50 -0.10 8.10 10.81
C GLY A 50 0.40 9.20 9.88
N VAL A 51 0.81 8.87 8.66
CA VAL A 51 1.31 9.85 7.68
C VAL A 51 0.40 9.85 6.45
N ASN A 52 -0.22 10.99 6.16
CA ASN A 52 -1.22 11.11 5.07
C ASN A 52 -0.54 11.39 3.73
N LYS A 53 0.31 10.45 3.28
CA LYS A 53 1.05 10.56 2.02
C LYS A 53 0.91 9.28 1.20
N ARG A 54 0.96 9.41 -0.12
CA ARG A 54 0.81 8.30 -1.07
C ARG A 54 2.11 7.50 -1.17
N ILE A 55 2.37 6.68 -0.16
CA ILE A 55 3.52 5.79 -0.09
C ILE A 55 3.00 4.40 0.30
N ILE A 56 3.39 3.38 -0.46
CA ILE A 56 3.12 1.99 -0.10
C ILE A 56 4.42 1.19 -0.09
N VAL A 57 4.46 0.17 0.75
CA VAL A 57 5.51 -0.84 0.77
C VAL A 57 4.85 -2.20 0.77
N PHE A 58 5.45 -3.19 0.13
CA PHE A 58 4.87 -4.53 0.05
C PHE A 58 5.93 -5.58 -0.24
N ASP A 59 5.59 -6.83 0.05
CA ASP A 59 6.41 -7.99 -0.30
C ASP A 59 6.17 -8.33 -1.77
N ASN A 60 7.21 -8.14 -2.58
CA ASN A 60 7.21 -8.48 -3.99
C ASN A 60 8.03 -9.76 -4.18
N GLU A 61 7.36 -10.91 -4.01
CA GLU A 61 7.95 -12.23 -4.20
C GLU A 61 9.24 -12.46 -3.40
N GLY A 62 9.22 -12.04 -2.13
CA GLY A 62 10.33 -12.24 -1.20
C GLY A 62 11.21 -11.01 -0.98
N GLU A 63 11.01 -9.94 -1.73
CA GLU A 63 11.72 -8.68 -1.56
C GLU A 63 10.75 -7.54 -1.28
N TYR A 64 11.07 -6.68 -0.33
CA TYR A 64 10.25 -5.50 -0.08
C TYR A 64 10.47 -4.44 -1.15
N MET A 65 9.37 -3.87 -1.61
CA MET A 65 9.36 -2.82 -2.62
C MET A 65 8.64 -1.58 -2.10
N VAL A 66 9.17 -0.41 -2.45
CA VAL A 66 8.57 0.90 -2.14
C VAL A 66 7.99 1.49 -3.41
N MET A 67 6.76 2.01 -3.31
CA MET A 67 6.17 2.81 -4.38
C MET A 67 5.72 4.16 -3.82
N LEU A 68 6.20 5.24 -4.44
CA LEU A 68 5.75 6.60 -4.17
C LEU A 68 4.74 6.99 -5.24
N ASN A 69 3.63 7.60 -4.82
CA ASN A 69 2.59 8.08 -5.73
C ASN A 69 2.08 7.02 -6.71
N PRO A 70 1.73 5.80 -6.24
CA PRO A 70 1.28 4.75 -7.14
C PRO A 70 -0.11 5.04 -7.72
N VAL A 71 -0.30 4.71 -8.99
CA VAL A 71 -1.57 4.83 -9.71
C VAL A 71 -1.78 3.58 -10.56
N ILE A 72 -2.95 2.98 -10.48
CA ILE A 72 -3.34 1.88 -11.37
C ILE A 72 -3.84 2.50 -12.66
N VAL A 73 -3.12 2.27 -13.76
CA VAL A 73 -3.45 2.85 -15.08
C VAL A 73 -4.25 1.89 -15.95
N LYS A 74 -4.23 0.58 -15.63
CA LYS A 74 -4.99 -0.44 -16.34
C LYS A 74 -5.25 -1.63 -15.42
N LYS A 75 -6.40 -2.26 -15.56
CA LYS A 75 -6.79 -3.42 -14.76
C LYS A 75 -7.70 -4.34 -15.54
N SER A 76 -7.61 -5.66 -15.26
CA SER A 76 -8.46 -6.68 -15.90
C SER A 76 -8.59 -7.92 -15.02
N GLY A 77 -9.63 -8.72 -15.28
CA GLY A 77 -9.85 -9.96 -14.55
C GLY A 77 -10.45 -9.76 -13.16
N ALA A 78 -11.61 -9.13 -13.07
CA ALA A 78 -12.29 -8.86 -11.79
C ALA A 78 -12.65 -10.17 -11.06
N TYR A 79 -12.43 -10.18 -9.74
CA TYR A 79 -12.86 -11.28 -8.85
C TYR A 79 -13.18 -10.73 -7.46
N GLU A 80 -14.03 -11.46 -6.73
CA GLU A 80 -14.35 -11.14 -5.34
C GLU A 80 -13.40 -11.87 -4.38
N THR A 81 -13.03 -11.21 -3.30
CA THR A 81 -12.22 -11.78 -2.23
C THR A 81 -12.55 -11.10 -0.90
N ALA A 82 -11.97 -11.60 0.19
CA ALA A 82 -12.08 -10.98 1.50
C ALA A 82 -10.68 -10.73 2.03
N GLU A 83 -10.45 -9.54 2.59
CA GLU A 83 -9.12 -9.11 3.05
C GLU A 83 -9.17 -8.53 4.45
N GLY A 84 -8.08 -8.70 5.19
CA GLY A 84 -7.86 -8.10 6.49
C GLY A 84 -6.71 -7.10 6.46
N CYS A 85 -6.63 -6.25 7.49
CA CYS A 85 -5.61 -5.23 7.62
C CYS A 85 -5.22 -5.06 9.09
N LEU A 86 -3.95 -4.74 9.38
CA LEU A 86 -3.48 -4.48 10.75
C LEU A 86 -4.22 -3.32 11.42
N SER A 87 -4.61 -2.31 10.65
CA SER A 87 -5.28 -1.11 11.17
C SER A 87 -6.75 -1.33 11.52
N LEU A 88 -7.38 -2.35 10.95
CA LEU A 88 -8.82 -2.57 11.06
C LEU A 88 -9.12 -4.01 11.51
N ALA A 89 -10.07 -4.16 12.43
CA ALA A 89 -10.48 -5.48 12.92
C ALA A 89 -11.31 -6.24 11.86
N GLY A 90 -11.15 -7.57 11.84
CA GLY A 90 -11.93 -8.47 10.97
C GLY A 90 -11.50 -8.43 9.52
N THR A 91 -12.36 -8.95 8.65
CA THR A 91 -12.15 -8.98 7.22
C THR A 91 -13.28 -8.26 6.49
N ARG A 92 -13.01 -7.80 5.27
CA ARG A 92 -13.99 -7.12 4.43
C ARG A 92 -13.98 -7.73 3.04
N LYS A 93 -15.18 -7.88 2.46
CA LYS A 93 -15.30 -8.30 1.07
C LYS A 93 -14.92 -7.14 0.16
N THR A 94 -14.20 -7.44 -0.89
CA THR A 94 -13.78 -6.44 -1.87
C THR A 94 -13.64 -7.09 -3.25
N MET A 95 -13.66 -6.26 -4.27
CA MET A 95 -13.35 -6.68 -5.63
C MET A 95 -11.91 -6.35 -5.95
N ARG A 96 -11.22 -7.32 -6.57
CA ARG A 96 -9.84 -7.16 -7.00
C ARG A 96 -9.71 -7.55 -8.47
N PHE A 97 -8.57 -7.24 -9.05
CA PHE A 97 -8.27 -7.56 -10.45
C PHE A 97 -7.04 -8.47 -10.51
N GLN A 98 -7.11 -9.50 -11.35
CA GLN A 98 -6.01 -10.47 -11.53
C GLN A 98 -4.74 -9.83 -12.09
N THR A 99 -4.91 -8.81 -12.94
CA THR A 99 -3.82 -8.12 -13.62
C THR A 99 -4.01 -6.62 -13.52
N ILE A 100 -2.95 -5.92 -13.08
CA ILE A 100 -2.94 -4.46 -12.99
C ILE A 100 -1.65 -3.93 -13.59
N LYS A 101 -1.75 -2.75 -14.21
CA LYS A 101 -0.59 -1.99 -14.67
C LYS A 101 -0.47 -0.76 -13.79
N VAL A 102 0.67 -0.61 -13.13
CA VAL A 102 0.89 0.44 -12.12
C VAL A 102 1.98 1.38 -12.60
N GLN A 103 1.71 2.68 -12.47
CA GLN A 103 2.69 3.73 -12.63
C GLN A 103 3.03 4.26 -11.24
N TRP A 104 4.31 4.38 -10.92
CA TRP A 104 4.75 4.89 -9.63
C TRP A 104 6.10 5.59 -9.76
N GLN A 105 6.53 6.24 -8.70
CA GLN A 105 7.87 6.78 -8.59
C GLN A 105 8.68 5.94 -7.61
N ASN A 106 9.94 5.67 -7.97
CA ASN A 106 10.88 5.01 -7.07
C ASN A 106 11.47 6.03 -6.08
N GLU A 107 12.38 5.60 -5.21
CA GLU A 107 12.99 6.46 -4.19
C GLU A 107 13.89 7.57 -4.76
N ARG A 108 14.18 7.56 -6.05
CA ARG A 108 14.86 8.63 -6.79
C ARG A 108 13.88 9.50 -7.56
N PHE A 109 12.57 9.32 -7.35
CA PHE A 109 11.49 10.01 -8.06
C PHE A 109 11.52 9.80 -9.57
N GLN A 110 12.06 8.66 -10.00
CA GLN A 110 11.98 8.22 -11.39
C GLN A 110 10.64 7.53 -11.61
N THR A 111 9.93 7.91 -12.66
CA THR A 111 8.66 7.27 -13.01
C THR A 111 8.91 5.86 -13.54
N ARG A 112 8.19 4.90 -13.00
CA ARG A 112 8.23 3.48 -13.39
C ARG A 112 6.84 3.01 -13.79
N LEU A 113 6.80 2.01 -14.64
CA LEU A 113 5.56 1.43 -15.13
C LEU A 113 5.77 -0.08 -15.25
N LYS A 114 4.89 -0.87 -14.63
CA LYS A 114 5.00 -2.33 -14.67
C LYS A 114 3.64 -2.98 -14.49
N THR A 115 3.46 -4.15 -15.10
CA THR A 115 2.30 -5.00 -14.91
C THR A 115 2.57 -6.02 -13.81
N PHE A 116 1.63 -6.15 -12.88
CA PHE A 116 1.65 -7.11 -11.79
C PHE A 116 0.44 -8.03 -11.90
N THR A 117 0.58 -9.27 -11.47
CA THR A 117 -0.49 -10.27 -11.53
C THR A 117 -0.64 -11.00 -10.20
N GLY A 118 -1.78 -11.67 -10.02
CA GLY A 118 -2.01 -12.60 -8.91
C GLY A 118 -1.93 -11.95 -7.53
N TRP A 119 -1.24 -12.63 -6.61
CA TRP A 119 -1.16 -12.20 -5.21
C TRP A 119 -0.46 -10.85 -5.04
N THR A 120 0.64 -10.61 -5.76
CA THR A 120 1.34 -9.32 -5.72
C THR A 120 0.41 -8.19 -6.17
N ALA A 121 -0.37 -8.41 -7.22
CA ALA A 121 -1.35 -7.43 -7.69
C ALA A 121 -2.43 -7.17 -6.64
N GLU A 122 -2.89 -8.20 -5.93
CA GLU A 122 -3.88 -8.05 -4.85
C GLU A 122 -3.33 -7.18 -3.72
N ILE A 123 -2.11 -7.43 -3.29
CA ILE A 123 -1.44 -6.64 -2.23
C ILE A 123 -1.36 -5.17 -2.62
N ILE A 124 -0.88 -4.88 -3.83
CA ILE A 124 -0.73 -3.51 -4.33
C ILE A 124 -2.08 -2.78 -4.34
N GLN A 125 -3.13 -3.43 -4.84
CA GLN A 125 -4.48 -2.85 -4.88
C GLN A 125 -4.99 -2.51 -3.49
N HIS A 126 -4.78 -3.39 -2.51
CA HIS A 126 -5.16 -3.16 -1.12
C HIS A 126 -4.46 -1.91 -0.56
N GLU A 127 -3.16 -1.78 -0.76
CA GLU A 127 -2.41 -0.64 -0.24
C GLU A 127 -2.74 0.66 -0.96
N ILE A 128 -3.01 0.62 -2.26
CA ILE A 128 -3.47 1.81 -3.00
C ILE A 128 -4.85 2.26 -2.51
N ASP A 129 -5.74 1.32 -2.17
CA ASP A 129 -7.03 1.67 -1.56
C ASP A 129 -6.82 2.47 -0.28
N HIS A 130 -5.86 2.12 0.57
CA HIS A 130 -5.53 2.91 1.75
C HIS A 130 -5.11 4.34 1.37
N CYS A 131 -4.32 4.51 0.31
CA CYS A 131 -3.95 5.84 -0.17
C CYS A 131 -5.17 6.65 -0.62
N ASP A 132 -6.21 5.99 -1.08
CA ASP A 132 -7.45 6.64 -1.53
C ASP A 132 -8.47 6.81 -0.40
N GLY A 133 -8.11 6.47 0.82
CA GLY A 133 -8.98 6.59 1.99
C GLY A 133 -10.06 5.52 2.07
N ILE A 134 -9.89 4.42 1.37
CA ILE A 134 -10.82 3.29 1.40
C ILE A 134 -10.46 2.38 2.58
N LEU A 135 -11.44 2.12 3.46
CA LEU A 135 -11.30 1.26 4.62
C LEU A 135 -11.47 -0.19 4.20
N ILE A 136 -10.36 -0.89 4.03
CA ILE A 136 -10.35 -2.28 3.60
C ILE A 136 -9.52 -3.15 4.54
#